data_e23dd097129f1d10f86cb11311fd50e4
#
_entry.id   e23dd097129f1d10f86cb11311fd50e4
#
_cell.length_a   1.000
_cell.length_b   1.000
_cell.length_c   1.000
_cell.angle_alpha   90.00
_cell.angle_beta   90.00
_cell.angle_gamma   90.00
#
_symmetry.space_group_name_H-M   'P 1'
#
loop_
_entity.id
_entity.type
_entity.pdbx_description
1 polymer ?
#
loop_
_entity_poly.entity_id
_entity_poly.type
_entity_poly.pdbx_seq_one_letter_code
_entity_poly.pdbx_strand_id
1 'polypeptide(L)'
;ANPFVVIISLTGLFLLLFHSKVNYRFFQILPAPMLVIALSIPFVYAFNFFDPHSLSLFGRSYDVGPQLLLEISDNVMDYIMHPNFGKVHTLEFWTTVFSLLMITSIESLAIAKAVDKLDPFKRKTDLNKELTGIGISTVAAGLIGGLPIIAVIIRSTVNIHNGAKTKWSNVYQGLLLLFLIVVVSPIMRQVPLCAFAILLVYTGFKLASPTVFKQVYAKGPEQLVFFLATMVLTLYTNLLVGLLGGLLLTMVSHMLLAGVAITQFFRMIYKSGSEVLALPDGSYNLNIKGIANFLGIIQVNK
;
A
#
# COMPACT_ATOMS: atom_id res chain seq x y z
N ALA A 1 9.75 27.41 -6.19
CA ALA A 1 8.76 26.92 -5.25
C ALA A 1 8.09 28.11 -4.55
N ASN A 2 6.79 28.05 -4.32
CA ASN A 2 6.05 29.09 -3.60
C ASN A 2 6.41 29.02 -2.10
N PRO A 3 6.96 30.09 -1.48
CA PRO A 3 7.44 30.05 -0.10
C PRO A 3 6.32 29.82 0.91
N PHE A 4 5.09 30.25 0.64
CA PHE A 4 3.94 30.03 1.52
C PHE A 4 3.57 28.54 1.58
N VAL A 5 3.62 27.85 0.45
CA VAL A 5 3.45 26.40 0.35
C VAL A 5 4.58 25.67 1.11
N VAL A 6 5.81 26.17 0.98
CA VAL A 6 6.98 25.60 1.68
C VAL A 6 6.85 25.75 3.19
N ILE A 7 6.37 26.91 3.70
CA ILE A 7 6.16 27.13 5.13
C ILE A 7 5.15 26.11 5.68
N ILE A 8 4.00 25.92 5.02
CA ILE A 8 2.99 24.95 5.44
C ILE A 8 3.56 23.53 5.43
N SER A 9 4.29 23.18 4.37
CA SER A 9 4.91 21.85 4.23
C SER A 9 5.95 21.59 5.32
N LEU A 10 6.82 22.53 5.60
CA LEU A 10 7.85 22.40 6.64
C LEU A 10 7.23 22.32 8.04
N THR A 11 6.20 23.09 8.31
CA THR A 11 5.46 23.05 9.59
C THR A 11 4.79 21.68 9.74
N GLY A 12 4.15 21.17 8.69
CA GLY A 12 3.55 19.83 8.68
C GLY A 12 4.58 18.72 8.87
N LEU A 13 5.72 18.80 8.18
CA LEU A 13 6.82 17.84 8.34
C LEU A 13 7.39 17.85 9.76
N PHE A 14 7.63 19.03 10.31
CA PHE A 14 8.10 19.19 11.69
C PHE A 14 7.12 18.53 12.68
N LEU A 15 5.83 18.78 12.52
CA LEU A 15 4.79 18.17 13.34
C LEU A 15 4.81 16.63 13.23
N LEU A 16 4.94 16.07 12.02
CA LEU A 16 5.00 14.62 11.81
C LEU A 16 6.21 13.98 12.48
N LEU A 17 7.37 14.63 12.39
CA LEU A 17 8.61 14.15 13.02
C LEU A 17 8.57 14.27 14.53
N PHE A 18 7.98 15.34 15.04
CA PHE A 18 7.92 15.63 16.48
C PHE A 18 6.85 14.80 17.19
N HIS A 19 5.69 14.60 16.54
CA HIS A 19 4.58 13.83 17.08
C HIS A 19 4.99 12.42 17.53
N SER A 20 5.89 11.77 16.79
CA SER A 20 6.39 10.44 17.14
C SER A 20 7.23 10.38 18.43
N LYS A 21 7.72 11.55 18.91
CA LYS A 21 8.57 11.68 20.09
C LYS A 21 7.82 12.19 21.32
N VAL A 22 6.59 12.68 21.15
CA VAL A 22 5.80 13.28 22.22
C VAL A 22 4.92 12.24 22.89
N ASN A 23 5.13 12.02 24.19
CA ASN A 23 4.42 11.01 24.99
C ASN A 23 3.16 11.54 25.72
N TYR A 24 2.59 12.67 25.31
CA TYR A 24 1.37 13.19 25.92
C TYR A 24 0.15 12.42 25.44
N ARG A 25 -0.75 12.04 26.37
CA ARG A 25 -1.98 11.28 26.10
C ARG A 25 -2.86 11.89 24.98
N PHE A 26 -2.94 13.21 24.92
CA PHE A 26 -3.71 13.91 23.91
C PHE A 26 -3.19 13.65 22.48
N PHE A 27 -1.86 13.67 22.31
CA PHE A 27 -1.23 13.37 21.01
C PHE A 27 -1.29 11.89 20.62
N GLN A 28 -1.52 10.99 21.58
CA GLN A 28 -1.72 9.57 21.29
C GLN A 28 -3.12 9.25 20.75
N ILE A 29 -4.11 10.08 21.07
CA ILE A 29 -5.50 9.91 20.62
C ILE A 29 -5.66 10.43 19.18
N LEU A 30 -4.99 11.52 18.81
CA LEU A 30 -5.10 12.15 17.49
C LEU A 30 -3.97 11.68 16.57
N PRO A 31 -4.29 11.00 15.47
CA PRO A 31 -3.28 10.63 14.47
C PRO A 31 -2.53 11.85 13.91
N ALA A 32 -1.22 11.75 13.76
CA ALA A 32 -0.38 12.84 13.24
C ALA A 32 -0.89 13.42 11.88
N PRO A 33 -1.38 12.63 10.93
CA PRO A 33 -1.97 13.15 9.70
C PRO A 33 -3.15 14.10 9.93
N MET A 34 -4.03 13.80 10.90
CA MET A 34 -5.16 14.68 11.23
C MET A 34 -4.70 16.02 11.77
N LEU A 35 -3.65 16.03 12.60
CA LEU A 35 -3.07 17.26 13.12
C LEU A 35 -2.44 18.13 12.03
N VAL A 36 -1.77 17.50 11.05
CA VAL A 36 -1.21 18.23 9.89
C VAL A 36 -2.31 18.90 9.09
N ILE A 37 -3.39 18.18 8.79
CA ILE A 37 -4.55 18.73 8.08
C ILE A 37 -5.18 19.87 8.88
N ALA A 38 -5.46 19.66 10.17
CA ALA A 38 -6.06 20.66 11.02
C ALA A 38 -5.19 21.92 11.16
N LEU A 39 -3.87 21.76 11.29
CA LEU A 39 -2.93 22.87 11.41
C LEU A 39 -2.75 23.62 10.07
N SER A 40 -2.94 22.98 8.94
CA SER A 40 -2.81 23.63 7.63
C SER A 40 -3.93 24.64 7.35
N ILE A 41 -5.14 24.43 7.89
CA ILE A 41 -6.29 25.31 7.67
C ILE A 41 -6.05 26.76 8.16
N PRO A 42 -5.54 27.01 9.39
CA PRO A 42 -5.23 28.39 9.82
C PRO A 42 -4.28 29.14 8.88
N PHE A 43 -3.31 28.44 8.26
CA PHE A 43 -2.43 29.08 7.26
C PHE A 43 -3.16 29.48 5.99
N VAL A 44 -4.16 28.69 5.57
CA VAL A 44 -5.02 29.01 4.40
C VAL A 44 -5.76 30.32 4.64
N TYR A 45 -6.29 30.54 5.86
CA TYR A 45 -6.91 31.79 6.25
C TYR A 45 -5.90 32.93 6.39
N ALA A 46 -4.75 32.66 7.00
CA ALA A 46 -3.71 33.68 7.20
C ALA A 46 -3.14 34.22 5.87
N PHE A 47 -3.03 33.37 4.88
CA PHE A 47 -2.52 33.74 3.55
C PHE A 47 -3.63 33.96 2.51
N ASN A 48 -4.89 33.93 2.90
CA ASN A 48 -6.08 34.10 2.07
C ASN A 48 -6.03 33.29 0.76
N PHE A 49 -5.94 31.94 0.86
CA PHE A 49 -5.91 31.08 -0.33
C PHE A 49 -7.25 31.02 -1.07
N PHE A 50 -8.30 31.66 -0.57
CA PHE A 50 -9.63 31.64 -1.20
C PHE A 50 -9.74 32.55 -2.41
N ASP A 51 -8.98 33.65 -2.44
CA ASP A 51 -9.00 34.62 -3.51
C ASP A 51 -7.69 34.61 -4.29
N PRO A 52 -7.74 34.65 -5.65
CA PRO A 52 -6.53 34.78 -6.46
C PRO A 52 -5.84 36.11 -6.22
N HIS A 53 -4.64 36.10 -5.65
CA HIS A 53 -3.83 37.29 -5.44
C HIS A 53 -2.34 36.94 -5.42
N SER A 54 -1.50 37.95 -5.45
CA SER A 54 -0.06 37.77 -5.34
C SER A 54 0.46 38.34 -4.02
N LEU A 55 1.18 37.51 -3.28
CA LEU A 55 1.88 37.93 -2.07
C LEU A 55 3.36 38.15 -2.37
N SER A 56 3.90 39.28 -1.93
CA SER A 56 5.31 39.59 -2.10
C SER A 56 6.15 39.12 -0.90
N LEU A 57 7.22 38.35 -1.19
CA LEU A 57 8.19 37.93 -0.18
C LEU A 57 9.60 38.08 -0.77
N PHE A 58 10.51 38.76 -0.04
CA PHE A 58 11.89 39.02 -0.49
C PHE A 58 11.99 39.67 -1.88
N GLY A 59 11.08 40.60 -2.21
CA GLY A 59 11.07 41.32 -3.49
C GLY A 59 10.61 40.50 -4.72
N ARG A 60 10.03 39.32 -4.47
CA ARG A 60 9.38 38.49 -5.51
C ARG A 60 7.91 38.32 -5.20
N SER A 61 7.07 38.39 -6.20
CA SER A 61 5.63 38.10 -6.08
C SER A 61 5.37 36.63 -6.39
N TYR A 62 4.49 36.04 -5.60
CA TYR A 62 4.07 34.66 -5.74
C TYR A 62 2.55 34.59 -5.77
N ASP A 63 2.02 33.91 -6.76
CA ASP A 63 0.58 33.74 -6.91
C ASP A 63 0.06 32.75 -5.87
N VAL A 64 -0.97 33.19 -5.17
CA VAL A 64 -1.68 32.45 -4.12
C VAL A 64 -3.16 32.49 -4.48
N GLY A 65 -3.85 31.36 -4.27
CA GLY A 65 -5.27 31.30 -4.62
C GLY A 65 -5.84 29.88 -4.51
N PRO A 66 -7.10 29.70 -4.96
CA PRO A 66 -7.83 28.43 -4.86
C PRO A 66 -7.14 27.24 -5.52
N GLN A 67 -6.29 27.48 -6.53
CA GLN A 67 -5.49 26.42 -7.19
C GLN A 67 -4.55 25.66 -6.24
N LEU A 68 -4.29 26.19 -5.04
CA LEU A 68 -3.49 25.53 -4.00
C LEU A 68 -4.34 24.70 -3.03
N LEU A 69 -5.66 24.81 -3.11
CA LEU A 69 -6.61 24.06 -2.28
C LEU A 69 -7.06 22.79 -2.96
N LEU A 70 -7.65 21.90 -2.18
CA LEU A 70 -8.25 20.67 -2.69
C LEU A 70 -9.58 20.96 -3.40
N GLU A 71 -9.63 20.66 -4.70
CA GLU A 71 -10.87 20.79 -5.47
C GLU A 71 -11.78 19.59 -5.19
N ILE A 72 -12.90 19.85 -4.52
CA ILE A 72 -13.95 18.85 -4.27
C ILE A 72 -15.27 19.44 -4.77
N SER A 73 -15.98 18.69 -5.65
CA SER A 73 -17.31 19.10 -6.11
C SER A 73 -18.29 19.20 -4.95
N ASP A 74 -19.27 20.10 -5.09
CA ASP A 74 -20.36 20.28 -4.12
C ASP A 74 -21.27 19.07 -4.06
N ASN A 75 -21.40 18.39 -5.18
CA ASN A 75 -22.27 17.23 -5.30
C ASN A 75 -21.46 15.95 -5.42
N VAL A 76 -21.60 15.05 -4.45
CA VAL A 76 -20.92 13.73 -4.44
C VAL A 76 -21.31 12.89 -5.67
N MET A 77 -22.50 13.13 -6.24
CA MET A 77 -22.98 12.42 -7.44
C MET A 77 -22.16 12.74 -8.69
N ASP A 78 -21.46 13.89 -8.74
CA ASP A 78 -20.61 14.28 -9.87
C ASP A 78 -19.38 13.37 -10.02
N TYR A 79 -19.02 12.64 -8.97
CA TYR A 79 -17.92 11.67 -8.98
C TYR A 79 -18.34 10.29 -9.47
N ILE A 80 -19.64 10.02 -9.64
CA ILE A 80 -20.12 8.77 -10.20
C ILE A 80 -19.92 8.82 -11.70
N MET A 81 -18.90 8.10 -12.16
CA MET A 81 -18.57 8.00 -13.59
C MET A 81 -18.92 6.61 -14.09
N HIS A 82 -19.48 6.52 -15.28
CA HIS A 82 -19.70 5.24 -15.92
C HIS A 82 -18.47 4.82 -16.76
N PRO A 83 -18.18 3.52 -16.84
CA PRO A 83 -17.04 3.02 -17.60
C PRO A 83 -17.17 3.39 -19.08
N ASN A 84 -16.08 3.90 -19.64
CA ASN A 84 -15.97 4.16 -21.07
C ASN A 84 -15.23 3.01 -21.77
N PHE A 85 -15.93 2.24 -22.57
CA PHE A 85 -15.38 1.10 -23.29
C PHE A 85 -14.76 1.45 -24.67
N GLY A 86 -14.63 2.71 -25.01
CA GLY A 86 -14.11 3.13 -26.31
C GLY A 86 -12.70 2.67 -26.64
N LYS A 87 -11.89 2.34 -25.63
CA LYS A 87 -10.51 1.86 -25.79
C LYS A 87 -10.34 0.34 -25.64
N VAL A 88 -11.41 -0.43 -25.51
CA VAL A 88 -11.34 -1.91 -25.33
C VAL A 88 -10.59 -2.62 -26.46
N HIS A 89 -10.57 -2.05 -27.67
CA HIS A 89 -9.87 -2.63 -28.81
C HIS A 89 -8.36 -2.31 -28.86
N THR A 90 -7.84 -1.51 -27.92
CA THR A 90 -6.44 -1.12 -27.90
C THR A 90 -5.59 -2.09 -27.07
N LEU A 91 -4.35 -2.32 -27.51
CA LEU A 91 -3.39 -3.13 -26.76
C LEU A 91 -3.07 -2.52 -25.39
N GLU A 92 -3.02 -1.19 -25.31
CA GLU A 92 -2.77 -0.44 -24.06
C GLU A 92 -3.83 -0.75 -23.01
N PHE A 93 -5.10 -0.86 -23.40
CA PHE A 93 -6.17 -1.24 -22.49
C PHE A 93 -5.91 -2.62 -21.87
N TRP A 94 -5.64 -3.62 -22.69
CA TRP A 94 -5.44 -5.00 -22.21
C TRP A 94 -4.15 -5.17 -21.42
N THR A 95 -3.07 -4.48 -21.78
CA THR A 95 -1.83 -4.49 -20.99
C THR A 95 -2.04 -3.86 -19.61
N THR A 96 -2.82 -2.77 -19.53
CA THR A 96 -3.17 -2.13 -18.26
C THR A 96 -4.07 -3.02 -17.41
N VAL A 97 -5.11 -3.63 -17.99
CA VAL A 97 -6.01 -4.57 -17.30
C VAL A 97 -5.21 -5.75 -16.73
N PHE A 98 -4.35 -6.36 -17.55
CA PHE A 98 -3.52 -7.48 -17.10
C PHE A 98 -2.54 -7.07 -16.00
N SER A 99 -1.93 -5.90 -16.12
CA SER A 99 -1.02 -5.34 -15.11
C SER A 99 -1.72 -5.14 -13.77
N LEU A 100 -2.88 -4.49 -13.79
CA LEU A 100 -3.68 -4.25 -12.58
C LEU A 100 -4.15 -5.57 -11.96
N LEU A 101 -4.63 -6.53 -12.78
CA LEU A 101 -5.05 -7.85 -12.30
C LEU A 101 -3.90 -8.58 -11.59
N MET A 102 -2.71 -8.61 -12.18
CA MET A 102 -1.55 -9.27 -11.58
C MET A 102 -1.13 -8.59 -10.28
N ILE A 103 -0.99 -7.26 -10.31
CA ILE A 103 -0.56 -6.49 -9.12
C ILE A 103 -1.56 -6.65 -7.98
N THR A 104 -2.83 -6.39 -8.23
CA THR A 104 -3.87 -6.44 -7.18
C THR A 104 -4.04 -7.84 -6.60
N SER A 105 -3.95 -8.88 -7.43
CA SER A 105 -4.06 -10.28 -6.98
C SER A 105 -2.87 -10.68 -6.12
N ILE A 106 -1.64 -10.44 -6.58
CA ILE A 106 -0.42 -10.80 -5.84
C ILE A 106 -0.33 -10.03 -4.52
N GLU A 107 -0.59 -8.72 -4.56
CA GLU A 107 -0.55 -7.88 -3.37
C GLU A 107 -1.60 -8.30 -2.34
N SER A 108 -2.84 -8.51 -2.76
CA SER A 108 -3.92 -8.92 -1.87
C SER A 108 -3.66 -10.28 -1.23
N LEU A 109 -3.15 -11.26 -1.99
CA LEU A 109 -2.78 -12.57 -1.45
C LEU A 109 -1.61 -12.49 -0.46
N ALA A 110 -0.61 -11.67 -0.77
CA ALA A 110 0.53 -11.44 0.13
C ALA A 110 0.06 -10.79 1.45
N ILE A 111 -0.82 -9.81 1.36
CA ILE A 111 -1.39 -9.12 2.54
C ILE A 111 -2.29 -10.06 3.34
N ALA A 112 -3.15 -10.86 2.71
CA ALA A 112 -3.96 -11.86 3.39
C ALA A 112 -3.10 -12.81 4.23
N LYS A 113 -2.01 -13.33 3.65
CA LYS A 113 -1.03 -14.17 4.35
C LYS A 113 -0.30 -13.46 5.49
N ALA A 114 0.02 -12.17 5.32
CA ALA A 114 0.63 -11.36 6.36
C ALA A 114 -0.34 -11.12 7.52
N VAL A 115 -1.60 -10.83 7.22
CA VAL A 115 -2.68 -10.62 8.22
C VAL A 115 -2.99 -11.89 8.98
N ASP A 116 -3.04 -13.05 8.33
CA ASP A 116 -3.19 -14.37 8.98
C ASP A 116 -2.16 -14.61 10.10
N LYS A 117 -0.92 -14.13 9.90
CA LYS A 117 0.14 -14.24 10.92
C LYS A 117 -0.05 -13.29 12.10
N LEU A 118 -0.74 -12.18 11.89
CA LEU A 118 -1.03 -11.16 12.91
C LEU A 118 -2.31 -11.47 13.70
N ASP A 119 -3.17 -12.35 13.18
CA ASP A 119 -4.46 -12.65 13.82
C ASP A 119 -4.26 -13.41 15.15
N PRO A 120 -4.70 -12.86 16.31
CA PRO A 120 -4.60 -13.51 17.60
C PRO A 120 -5.37 -14.84 17.66
N PHE A 121 -6.39 -15.00 16.84
CA PHE A 121 -7.21 -16.20 16.76
C PHE A 121 -6.64 -17.26 15.81
N LYS A 122 -5.50 -16.96 15.15
CA LYS A 122 -4.81 -17.85 14.19
C LYS A 122 -5.73 -18.39 13.08
N ARG A 123 -6.72 -17.60 12.67
CA ARG A 123 -7.62 -17.95 11.57
C ARG A 123 -6.85 -17.91 10.25
N LYS A 124 -7.17 -18.83 9.36
CA LYS A 124 -6.57 -18.87 8.02
C LYS A 124 -7.55 -18.34 7.00
N THR A 125 -7.10 -17.44 6.15
CA THR A 125 -7.87 -16.90 5.04
C THR A 125 -7.95 -17.90 3.90
N ASP A 126 -9.15 -18.14 3.39
CA ASP A 126 -9.37 -18.87 2.13
C ASP A 126 -9.02 -17.92 0.97
N LEU A 127 -7.87 -18.15 0.36
CA LEU A 127 -7.31 -17.27 -0.68
C LEU A 127 -8.20 -17.19 -1.93
N ASN A 128 -8.94 -18.25 -2.25
CA ASN A 128 -9.84 -18.25 -3.41
C ASN A 128 -11.06 -17.37 -3.14
N LYS A 129 -11.63 -17.45 -1.93
CA LYS A 129 -12.75 -16.58 -1.53
C LYS A 129 -12.31 -15.12 -1.43
N GLU A 130 -11.08 -14.87 -0.95
CA GLU A 130 -10.51 -13.53 -0.87
C GLU A 130 -10.40 -12.90 -2.27
N LEU A 131 -9.78 -13.60 -3.23
CA LEU A 131 -9.68 -13.12 -4.61
C LEU A 131 -11.05 -12.91 -5.26
N THR A 132 -11.99 -13.81 -5.03
CA THR A 132 -13.35 -13.67 -5.56
C THR A 132 -14.04 -12.44 -4.98
N GLY A 133 -13.90 -12.22 -3.66
CA GLY A 133 -14.45 -11.04 -2.98
C GLY A 133 -13.87 -9.74 -3.50
N ILE A 134 -12.55 -9.67 -3.65
CA ILE A 134 -11.85 -8.50 -4.21
C ILE A 134 -12.26 -8.27 -5.67
N GLY A 135 -12.36 -9.32 -6.48
CA GLY A 135 -12.80 -9.23 -7.87
C GLY A 135 -14.20 -8.65 -8.00
N ILE A 136 -15.18 -9.20 -7.26
CA ILE A 136 -16.57 -8.69 -7.26
C ILE A 136 -16.60 -7.22 -6.80
N SER A 137 -15.88 -6.89 -5.73
CA SER A 137 -15.82 -5.53 -5.19
C SER A 137 -15.17 -4.56 -6.18
N THR A 138 -14.11 -4.98 -6.91
CA THR A 138 -13.45 -4.17 -7.94
C THR A 138 -14.37 -3.92 -9.13
N VAL A 139 -15.14 -4.93 -9.56
CA VAL A 139 -16.15 -4.75 -10.62
C VAL A 139 -17.21 -3.74 -10.16
N ALA A 140 -17.75 -3.90 -8.96
CA ALA A 140 -18.74 -2.97 -8.42
C ALA A 140 -18.18 -1.54 -8.32
N ALA A 141 -16.95 -1.36 -7.84
CA ALA A 141 -16.28 -0.06 -7.80
C ALA A 141 -16.10 0.52 -9.22
N GLY A 142 -15.64 -0.28 -10.18
CA GLY A 142 -15.43 0.16 -11.57
C GLY A 142 -16.72 0.61 -12.26
N LEU A 143 -17.86 0.01 -11.94
CA LEU A 143 -19.17 0.42 -12.51
C LEU A 143 -19.60 1.82 -12.08
N ILE A 144 -19.13 2.30 -10.94
CA ILE A 144 -19.38 3.66 -10.41
C ILE A 144 -18.20 4.62 -10.59
N GLY A 145 -17.18 4.20 -11.37
CA GLY A 145 -15.99 5.02 -11.65
C GLY A 145 -14.91 4.96 -10.57
N GLY A 146 -15.01 4.00 -9.63
CA GLY A 146 -14.02 3.80 -8.57
C GLY A 146 -12.76 3.07 -9.05
N LEU A 147 -11.70 3.18 -8.24
CA LEU A 147 -10.44 2.47 -8.47
C LEU A 147 -10.53 0.99 -8.08
N PRO A 148 -9.63 0.14 -8.60
CA PRO A 148 -9.52 -1.26 -8.18
C PRO A 148 -9.30 -1.36 -6.66
N ILE A 149 -9.98 -2.33 -6.04
CA ILE A 149 -9.91 -2.54 -4.58
C ILE A 149 -8.77 -3.52 -4.29
N ILE A 150 -7.94 -3.16 -3.32
CA ILE A 150 -6.86 -4.01 -2.80
C ILE A 150 -6.92 -4.09 -1.27
N ALA A 151 -6.41 -5.18 -0.72
CA ALA A 151 -6.20 -5.29 0.71
C ALA A 151 -5.10 -4.31 1.17
N VAL A 152 -5.19 -3.81 2.41
CA VAL A 152 -4.18 -2.90 2.99
C VAL A 152 -3.77 -3.39 4.37
N ILE A 153 -2.50 -3.78 4.52
CA ILE A 153 -1.98 -4.36 5.76
C ILE A 153 -2.10 -3.40 6.95
N ILE A 154 -1.89 -2.11 6.74
CA ILE A 154 -1.95 -1.09 7.81
C ILE A 154 -3.34 -1.03 8.43
N ARG A 155 -4.39 -1.01 7.61
CA ARG A 155 -5.79 -1.00 8.10
C ARG A 155 -6.13 -2.28 8.87
N SER A 156 -5.73 -3.43 8.34
CA SER A 156 -5.96 -4.72 8.97
C SER A 156 -5.24 -4.81 10.32
N THR A 157 -3.99 -4.34 10.38
CA THR A 157 -3.21 -4.30 11.62
C THR A 157 -3.86 -3.40 12.67
N VAL A 158 -4.32 -2.21 12.29
CA VAL A 158 -5.04 -1.31 13.20
C VAL A 158 -6.32 -1.95 13.72
N ASN A 159 -7.11 -2.59 12.86
CA ASN A 159 -8.32 -3.31 13.27
C ASN A 159 -8.00 -4.43 14.28
N ILE A 160 -6.97 -5.23 14.02
CA ILE A 160 -6.56 -6.33 14.91
C ILE A 160 -6.12 -5.77 16.27
N HIS A 161 -5.25 -4.75 16.28
CA HIS A 161 -4.77 -4.14 17.53
C HIS A 161 -5.88 -3.49 18.35
N ASN A 162 -6.93 -2.99 17.70
CA ASN A 162 -8.10 -2.45 18.38
C ASN A 162 -9.17 -3.52 18.73
N GLY A 163 -8.82 -4.81 18.58
CA GLY A 163 -9.67 -5.91 19.04
C GLY A 163 -10.82 -6.25 18.08
N ALA A 164 -10.76 -5.89 16.82
CA ALA A 164 -11.78 -6.28 15.84
C ALA A 164 -11.82 -7.80 15.66
N LYS A 165 -12.99 -8.40 15.91
CA LYS A 165 -13.21 -9.85 15.85
C LYS A 165 -13.89 -10.32 14.58
N THR A 166 -14.57 -9.42 13.88
CA THR A 166 -15.45 -9.76 12.76
C THR A 166 -15.27 -8.80 11.58
N LYS A 167 -15.72 -9.22 10.40
CA LYS A 167 -15.74 -8.40 9.17
C LYS A 167 -16.64 -7.15 9.26
N TRP A 168 -17.53 -7.07 10.24
CA TRP A 168 -18.42 -5.93 10.46
C TRP A 168 -17.62 -4.63 10.71
N SER A 169 -16.41 -4.70 11.25
CA SER A 169 -15.57 -3.50 11.43
C SER A 169 -15.31 -2.79 10.10
N ASN A 170 -15.12 -3.53 9.01
CA ASN A 170 -14.93 -2.96 7.66
C ASN A 170 -16.23 -2.35 7.11
N VAL A 171 -17.39 -2.98 7.40
CA VAL A 171 -18.70 -2.43 6.99
C VAL A 171 -18.96 -1.10 7.69
N TYR A 172 -18.76 -1.04 9.02
CA TYR A 172 -18.88 0.21 9.77
C TYR A 172 -17.89 1.28 9.31
N GLN A 173 -16.66 0.89 9.00
CA GLN A 173 -15.67 1.81 8.45
C GLN A 173 -16.15 2.38 7.10
N GLY A 174 -16.67 1.55 6.21
CA GLY A 174 -17.21 2.00 4.91
C GLY A 174 -18.37 2.98 5.07
N LEU A 175 -19.35 2.64 5.94
CA LEU A 175 -20.49 3.51 6.23
C LEU A 175 -20.05 4.83 6.87
N LEU A 176 -19.12 4.77 7.83
CA LEU A 176 -18.57 5.98 8.46
C LEU A 176 -17.83 6.87 7.46
N LEU A 177 -17.05 6.28 6.56
CA LEU A 177 -16.37 7.04 5.50
C LEU A 177 -17.38 7.72 4.57
N LEU A 178 -18.44 7.01 4.17
CA LEU A 178 -19.50 7.60 3.34
C LEU A 178 -20.17 8.79 4.05
N PHE A 179 -20.48 8.64 5.33
CA PHE A 179 -21.03 9.72 6.16
C PHE A 179 -20.04 10.90 6.27
N LEU A 180 -18.76 10.61 6.55
CA LEU A 180 -17.74 11.66 6.69
C LEU A 180 -17.48 12.40 5.37
N ILE A 181 -17.55 11.75 4.21
CA ILE A 181 -17.41 12.43 2.91
C ILE A 181 -18.47 13.52 2.77
N VAL A 182 -19.72 13.24 3.16
CA VAL A 182 -20.81 14.21 3.06
C VAL A 182 -20.64 15.35 4.07
N VAL A 183 -20.31 15.04 5.33
CA VAL A 183 -20.27 16.02 6.43
C VAL A 183 -18.98 16.83 6.42
N VAL A 184 -17.84 16.21 6.10
CA VAL A 184 -16.51 16.83 6.22
C VAL A 184 -16.05 17.47 4.90
N SER A 185 -16.72 17.20 3.78
CA SER A 185 -16.38 17.78 2.48
C SER A 185 -16.17 19.30 2.49
N PRO A 186 -17.02 20.13 3.13
CA PRO A 186 -16.81 21.57 3.19
C PRO A 186 -15.51 21.98 3.90
N ILE A 187 -15.08 21.20 4.90
CA ILE A 187 -13.81 21.42 5.63
C ILE A 187 -12.63 20.96 4.76
N MET A 188 -12.79 19.86 4.06
CA MET A 188 -11.71 19.31 3.21
C MET A 188 -11.34 20.23 2.05
N ARG A 189 -12.27 21.03 1.53
CA ARG A 189 -11.99 22.06 0.51
C ARG A 189 -11.08 23.19 0.99
N GLN A 190 -10.99 23.38 2.28
CA GLN A 190 -10.13 24.38 2.89
C GLN A 190 -8.71 23.83 3.14
N VAL A 191 -8.47 22.55 2.83
CA VAL A 191 -7.16 21.92 3.04
C VAL A 191 -6.27 22.17 1.83
N PRO A 192 -5.06 22.71 2.02
CA PRO A 192 -4.13 22.94 0.92
C PRO A 192 -3.53 21.62 0.43
N LEU A 193 -3.32 21.50 -0.87
CA LEU A 193 -2.73 20.31 -1.52
C LEU A 193 -1.37 19.93 -0.92
N CYS A 194 -0.60 20.92 -0.45
CA CYS A 194 0.70 20.68 0.17
C CYS A 194 0.61 19.88 1.48
N ALA A 195 -0.51 19.95 2.20
CA ALA A 195 -0.71 19.14 3.40
C ALA A 195 -0.77 17.64 3.04
N PHE A 196 -1.43 17.27 1.95
CA PHE A 196 -1.42 15.89 1.46
C PHE A 196 -0.06 15.49 0.88
N ALA A 197 0.58 16.40 0.14
CA ALA A 197 1.90 16.13 -0.42
C ALA A 197 2.92 15.78 0.66
N ILE A 198 2.96 16.52 1.78
CA ILE A 198 3.89 16.23 2.87
C ILE A 198 3.56 14.92 3.59
N LEU A 199 2.29 14.56 3.72
CA LEU A 199 1.87 13.26 4.27
C LEU A 199 2.36 12.11 3.39
N LEU A 200 2.29 12.25 2.07
CA LEU A 200 2.79 11.25 1.12
C LEU A 200 4.32 11.14 1.19
N VAL A 201 5.03 12.27 1.22
CA VAL A 201 6.50 12.30 1.36
C VAL A 201 6.94 11.65 2.66
N TYR A 202 6.30 11.99 3.79
CA TYR A 202 6.60 11.39 5.09
C TYR A 202 6.33 9.88 5.11
N THR A 203 5.22 9.44 4.53
CA THR A 203 4.87 8.02 4.43
C THR A 203 5.89 7.28 3.57
N GLY A 204 6.26 7.84 2.41
CA GLY A 204 7.30 7.30 1.55
C GLY A 204 8.65 7.17 2.28
N PHE A 205 9.06 8.21 3.01
CA PHE A 205 10.28 8.18 3.82
C PHE A 205 10.22 7.09 4.92
N LYS A 206 9.08 6.92 5.57
CA LYS A 206 8.88 5.87 6.58
C LYS A 206 8.95 4.46 5.99
N LEU A 207 8.37 4.26 4.81
CA LEU A 207 8.43 2.98 4.08
C LEU A 207 9.83 2.67 3.56
N ALA A 208 10.59 3.69 3.12
CA ALA A 208 11.98 3.58 2.69
C ALA A 208 12.97 3.86 3.83
N SER A 209 12.60 3.58 5.07
CA SER A 209 13.48 3.88 6.23
C SER A 209 14.70 2.96 6.27
N PRO A 210 15.86 3.42 6.79
CA PRO A 210 17.06 2.62 6.95
C PRO A 210 16.85 1.32 7.72
N THR A 211 15.86 1.30 8.61
CA THR A 211 15.46 0.12 9.38
C THR A 211 14.96 -1.00 8.48
N VAL A 212 14.17 -0.66 7.44
CA VAL A 212 13.66 -1.64 6.47
C VAL A 212 14.83 -2.27 5.70
N PHE A 213 15.79 -1.47 5.23
CA PHE A 213 16.98 -1.99 4.55
C PHE A 213 17.80 -2.91 5.46
N LYS A 214 17.99 -2.54 6.73
CA LYS A 214 18.68 -3.40 7.72
C LYS A 214 17.93 -4.71 7.95
N GLN A 215 16.61 -4.68 8.04
CA GLN A 215 15.78 -5.88 8.21
C GLN A 215 15.85 -6.81 7.00
N VAL A 216 15.88 -6.26 5.78
CA VAL A 216 16.03 -7.05 4.56
C VAL A 216 17.44 -7.64 4.49
N TYR A 217 18.48 -6.85 4.78
CA TYR A 217 19.87 -7.30 4.83
C TYR A 217 20.07 -8.44 5.86
N ALA A 218 19.43 -8.35 7.02
CA ALA A 218 19.49 -9.37 8.06
C ALA A 218 18.92 -10.74 7.64
N LYS A 219 18.09 -10.77 6.58
CA LYS A 219 17.58 -12.02 5.99
C LYS A 219 18.54 -12.65 4.98
N GLY A 220 19.55 -11.90 4.53
CA GLY A 220 20.55 -12.33 3.58
C GLY A 220 20.95 -11.15 2.66
N PRO A 221 22.26 -10.99 2.33
CA PRO A 221 22.71 -9.92 1.45
C PRO A 221 22.10 -10.02 0.05
N GLU A 222 21.85 -11.23 -0.45
CA GLU A 222 21.16 -11.46 -1.73
C GLU A 222 19.74 -10.91 -1.73
N GLN A 223 19.04 -10.97 -0.60
CA GLN A 223 17.69 -10.43 -0.47
C GLN A 223 17.69 -8.89 -0.61
N LEU A 224 18.73 -8.24 -0.11
CA LEU A 224 18.90 -6.80 -0.29
C LEU A 224 19.13 -6.45 -1.77
N VAL A 225 19.94 -7.24 -2.48
CA VAL A 225 20.18 -7.04 -3.92
C VAL A 225 18.87 -7.17 -4.70
N PHE A 226 18.06 -8.20 -4.43
CA PHE A 226 16.76 -8.39 -5.08
C PHE A 226 15.81 -7.24 -4.77
N PHE A 227 15.76 -6.81 -3.52
CA PHE A 227 14.94 -5.69 -3.08
C PHE A 227 15.32 -4.38 -3.81
N LEU A 228 16.63 -4.05 -3.84
CA LEU A 228 17.11 -2.85 -4.51
C LEU A 228 16.91 -2.92 -6.04
N ALA A 229 17.20 -4.05 -6.66
CA ALA A 229 17.00 -4.24 -8.10
C ALA A 229 15.52 -4.08 -8.49
N THR A 230 14.60 -4.70 -7.72
CA THR A 230 13.15 -4.55 -7.92
C THR A 230 12.71 -3.11 -7.76
N MET A 231 13.18 -2.42 -6.72
CA MET A 231 12.86 -1.01 -6.45
C MET A 231 13.34 -0.10 -7.59
N VAL A 232 14.59 -0.25 -8.02
CA VAL A 232 15.18 0.55 -9.11
C VAL A 232 14.42 0.28 -10.41
N LEU A 233 14.17 -0.99 -10.75
CA LEU A 233 13.45 -1.35 -11.95
C LEU A 233 12.02 -0.79 -11.96
N THR A 234 11.33 -0.82 -10.82
CA THR A 234 10.00 -0.22 -10.65
C THR A 234 10.02 1.29 -10.87
N LEU A 235 11.03 1.99 -10.35
CA LEU A 235 11.15 3.44 -10.49
C LEU A 235 11.44 3.88 -11.94
N TYR A 236 12.23 3.11 -12.68
CA TYR A 236 12.58 3.43 -14.07
C TYR A 236 11.54 2.99 -15.10
N THR A 237 10.69 2.01 -14.78
CA THR A 237 9.70 1.46 -15.70
C THR A 237 8.28 1.61 -15.16
N ASN A 238 7.78 0.56 -14.56
CA ASN A 238 6.49 0.53 -13.86
C ASN A 238 6.46 -0.63 -12.84
N LEU A 239 5.44 -0.64 -12.00
CA LEU A 239 5.32 -1.61 -10.91
C LEU A 239 5.25 -3.07 -11.41
N LEU A 240 4.59 -3.32 -12.56
CA LEU A 240 4.50 -4.68 -13.12
C LEU A 240 5.86 -5.20 -13.58
N VAL A 241 6.59 -4.38 -14.36
CA VAL A 241 7.93 -4.74 -14.86
C VAL A 241 8.89 -4.91 -13.69
N GLY A 242 8.83 -4.03 -12.69
CA GLY A 242 9.62 -4.16 -11.47
C GLY A 242 9.35 -5.48 -10.73
N LEU A 243 8.07 -5.79 -10.51
CA LEU A 243 7.67 -7.02 -9.83
C LEU A 243 8.12 -8.28 -10.58
N LEU A 244 7.82 -8.35 -11.89
CA LEU A 244 8.21 -9.50 -12.73
C LEU A 244 9.72 -9.62 -12.87
N GLY A 245 10.42 -8.50 -13.05
CA GLY A 245 11.88 -8.47 -13.12
C GLY A 245 12.54 -8.92 -11.82
N GLY A 246 12.03 -8.46 -10.67
CA GLY A 246 12.48 -8.91 -9.36
C GLY A 246 12.22 -10.41 -9.12
N LEU A 247 11.06 -10.91 -9.53
CA LEU A 247 10.73 -12.33 -9.45
C LEU A 247 11.68 -13.17 -10.34
N LEU A 248 11.89 -12.74 -11.58
CA LEU A 248 12.80 -13.41 -12.51
C LEU A 248 14.25 -13.40 -11.97
N LEU A 249 14.70 -12.26 -11.47
CA LEU A 249 16.04 -12.15 -10.87
C LEU A 249 16.21 -13.12 -9.70
N THR A 250 15.23 -13.16 -8.79
CA THR A 250 15.21 -14.08 -7.66
C THR A 250 15.23 -15.54 -8.12
N MET A 251 14.43 -15.87 -9.12
CA MET A 251 14.31 -17.20 -9.67
C MET A 251 15.62 -17.67 -10.34
N VAL A 252 16.23 -16.81 -11.16
CA VAL A 252 17.52 -17.09 -11.82
C VAL A 252 18.63 -17.24 -10.78
N SER A 253 18.70 -16.37 -9.80
CA SER A 253 19.71 -16.44 -8.74
C SER A 253 19.57 -17.73 -7.93
N HIS A 254 18.37 -18.16 -7.57
CA HIS A 254 18.16 -19.42 -6.86
C HIS A 254 18.52 -20.64 -7.71
N MET A 255 18.27 -20.60 -9.02
CA MET A 255 18.73 -21.64 -9.95
C MET A 255 20.25 -21.74 -10.00
N LEU A 256 20.92 -20.60 -10.14
CA LEU A 256 22.39 -20.55 -10.20
C LEU A 256 23.03 -21.05 -8.90
N LEU A 257 22.49 -20.62 -7.74
CA LEU A 257 22.98 -21.03 -6.43
C LEU A 257 22.71 -22.53 -6.14
N ALA A 258 21.61 -23.06 -6.66
CA ALA A 258 21.28 -24.49 -6.52
C ALA A 258 22.00 -25.39 -7.53
N GLY A 259 22.64 -24.83 -8.57
CA GLY A 259 23.30 -25.59 -9.63
C GLY A 259 22.39 -26.50 -10.43
N VAL A 260 21.10 -26.13 -10.55
CA VAL A 260 20.05 -26.98 -11.14
C VAL A 260 19.64 -26.44 -12.51
N ALA A 261 19.45 -27.32 -13.48
CA ALA A 261 18.89 -26.92 -14.78
C ALA A 261 17.45 -26.42 -14.65
N ILE A 262 17.06 -25.52 -15.56
CA ILE A 262 15.73 -24.85 -15.57
C ILE A 262 14.57 -25.86 -15.46
N THR A 263 14.63 -26.94 -16.19
CA THR A 263 13.61 -28.01 -16.22
C THR A 263 13.52 -28.76 -14.89
N GLN A 264 14.67 -29.00 -14.25
CA GLN A 264 14.74 -29.63 -12.92
C GLN A 264 14.23 -28.69 -11.84
N PHE A 265 14.55 -27.40 -11.93
CA PHE A 265 14.05 -26.38 -11.00
C PHE A 265 12.53 -26.30 -11.01
N PHE A 266 11.88 -26.23 -12.17
CA PHE A 266 10.42 -26.24 -12.26
C PHE A 266 9.82 -27.57 -11.77
N ARG A 267 10.46 -28.71 -12.08
CA ARG A 267 10.02 -30.01 -11.57
C ARG A 267 10.09 -30.09 -10.05
N MET A 268 11.12 -29.50 -9.42
CA MET A 268 11.28 -29.45 -7.96
C MET A 268 10.27 -28.51 -7.29
N ILE A 269 9.82 -27.47 -7.98
CA ILE A 269 8.73 -26.60 -7.50
C ILE A 269 7.39 -27.36 -7.47
N TYR A 270 7.09 -28.16 -8.52
CA TYR A 270 5.83 -28.88 -8.64
C TYR A 270 5.79 -30.22 -7.92
N LYS A 271 6.93 -30.90 -7.72
CA LYS A 271 7.05 -32.14 -6.96
C LYS A 271 8.03 -31.92 -5.82
N SER A 272 7.52 -31.57 -4.64
CA SER A 272 8.33 -31.68 -3.43
C SER A 272 8.48 -33.16 -3.10
N GLY A 273 9.71 -33.67 -3.16
CA GLY A 273 10.05 -35.03 -2.73
C GLY A 273 10.19 -35.13 -1.21
N SER A 274 9.35 -34.42 -0.43
CA SER A 274 9.38 -34.52 1.02
C SER A 274 8.69 -35.81 1.47
N GLU A 275 9.43 -36.64 2.19
CA GLU A 275 8.96 -37.88 2.81
C GLU A 275 8.78 -37.63 4.30
N VAL A 276 7.61 -37.96 4.81
CA VAL A 276 7.34 -37.98 6.26
C VAL A 276 7.59 -39.40 6.73
N LEU A 277 8.65 -39.62 7.50
CA LEU A 277 8.96 -40.90 8.13
C LEU A 277 8.47 -40.85 9.60
N ALA A 278 7.50 -41.67 9.93
CA ALA A 278 7.09 -41.84 11.30
C ALA A 278 8.15 -42.74 12.02
N LEU A 279 8.72 -42.26 13.12
CA LEU A 279 9.62 -43.00 13.93
C LEU A 279 8.85 -43.85 14.98
N PRO A 280 9.46 -44.97 15.48
CA PRO A 280 8.84 -45.85 16.46
C PRO A 280 8.50 -45.18 17.80
N ASP A 281 9.10 -44.05 18.10
CA ASP A 281 8.89 -43.24 19.32
C ASP A 281 7.69 -42.27 19.20
N GLY A 282 6.93 -42.32 18.10
CA GLY A 282 5.79 -41.42 17.83
C GLY A 282 6.20 -40.06 17.33
N SER A 283 7.47 -39.77 17.08
CA SER A 283 7.96 -38.57 16.44
C SER A 283 7.96 -38.72 14.89
N TYR A 284 7.83 -37.58 14.17
CA TYR A 284 7.88 -37.57 12.72
C TYR A 284 9.18 -36.94 12.24
N ASN A 285 9.93 -37.65 11.40
CA ASN A 285 11.10 -37.08 10.75
C ASN A 285 10.69 -36.57 9.34
N LEU A 286 10.75 -35.28 9.14
CA LEU A 286 10.41 -34.62 7.86
C LEU A 286 11.68 -34.53 7.01
N ASN A 287 11.84 -35.42 6.05
CA ASN A 287 12.98 -35.42 5.14
C ASN A 287 12.63 -34.57 3.92
N ILE A 288 13.09 -33.29 3.92
CA ILE A 288 12.84 -32.36 2.83
C ILE A 288 13.87 -32.60 1.72
N LYS A 289 13.46 -33.31 0.66
CA LYS A 289 14.27 -33.51 -0.53
C LYS A 289 13.89 -32.43 -1.55
N GLY A 290 14.73 -31.42 -1.74
CA GLY A 290 14.54 -30.38 -2.73
C GLY A 290 14.98 -28.98 -2.28
N ILE A 291 14.71 -27.98 -3.10
CA ILE A 291 14.98 -26.58 -2.78
C ILE A 291 13.93 -26.11 -1.78
N ALA A 292 14.36 -25.76 -0.56
CA ALA A 292 13.50 -25.13 0.44
C ALA A 292 13.20 -23.68 0.03
N ASN A 293 12.27 -23.51 -0.91
CA ASN A 293 11.76 -22.19 -1.31
C ASN A 293 10.32 -22.00 -0.82
N PHE A 294 9.82 -20.77 -0.90
CA PHE A 294 8.46 -20.43 -0.44
C PHE A 294 7.35 -21.21 -1.16
N LEU A 295 7.59 -21.68 -2.40
CA LEU A 295 6.63 -22.48 -3.18
C LEU A 295 6.59 -23.94 -2.69
N GLY A 296 7.75 -24.48 -2.26
CA GLY A 296 7.82 -25.83 -1.67
C GLY A 296 7.14 -25.93 -0.29
N ILE A 297 7.15 -24.86 0.50
CA ILE A 297 6.48 -24.79 1.81
C ILE A 297 4.97 -24.96 1.70
N ILE A 298 4.37 -24.55 0.57
CA ILE A 298 2.92 -24.68 0.33
C ILE A 298 2.50 -26.17 0.26
N GLN A 299 3.38 -27.04 -0.21
CA GLN A 299 3.08 -28.48 -0.33
C GLN A 299 3.32 -29.28 0.96
N VAL A 300 4.18 -28.78 1.85
CA VAL A 300 4.44 -29.40 3.18
C VAL A 300 3.27 -29.13 4.16
N ASN A 301 2.45 -28.14 3.90
CA ASN A 301 1.29 -27.77 4.74
C ASN A 301 -0.04 -28.45 4.29
N LYS A 302 -0.03 -29.36 3.35
CA LYS A 302 -1.14 -30.25 2.99
C LYS A 302 -0.97 -31.63 3.64
#